data_02c34f3cf4499c00d63792603847e679
#
_entry.id   02c34f3cf4499c00d63792603847e679
#
_cell.length_a   1.000
_cell.length_b   1.000
_cell.length_c   1.000
_cell.angle_alpha   90.00
_cell.angle_beta   90.00
_cell.angle_gamma   90.00
#
_symmetry.space_group_name_H-M   'P 1'
#
loop_
_entity.id
_entity.type
_entity.pdbx_description
1 polymer ?
#
loop_
_entity_poly.entity_id
_entity_poly.type
_entity_poly.pdbx_seq_one_letter_code
_entity_poly.pdbx_strand_id
1 'polypeptide(L)'
;EIGVRLVGSEMCIRDRYSESLKKNRDFQLVYKQGTSFANRFLVMYVKKNQLGRNRIGISVSKKVGNSVVRHHLARLIRESYRLHEEEFQCGMDVVVIARVNAKNCTYFEIEGALLHLGKLHHILKETEK
;
A
#
# COMPACT_ATOMS: atom_id res chain seq x y z
N GLU A 1 9.87 -10.01 -3.96
CA GLU A 1 10.17 -9.72 -3.67
C GLU A 1 10.72 -8.85 -3.61
N ILE A 2 11.20 -8.37 -3.31
CA ILE A 2 11.71 -7.56 -3.33
C ILE A 2 12.47 -7.17 -2.67
N GLY A 3 12.92 -7.27 -2.30
CA GLY A 3 13.66 -6.94 -1.56
C GLY A 3 14.62 -6.14 -1.83
N VAL A 4 14.89 -5.44 -1.75
CA VAL A 4 15.76 -4.74 -2.06
C VAL A 4 16.44 -4.16 -1.29
N ARG A 5 17.15 -4.06 -1.04
CA ARG A 5 17.86 -3.56 -0.36
C ARG A 5 18.26 -2.43 -0.59
N LEU A 6 18.35 -1.75 -0.37
CA LEU A 6 18.67 -0.64 -0.64
C LEU A 6 19.45 -0.08 -0.03
N VAL A 7 19.88 0.51 -0.04
CA VAL A 7 20.69 1.03 0.38
C VAL A 7 20.63 2.10 0.96
N GLY A 8 20.72 2.63 1.31
CA GLY A 8 20.79 3.73 1.84
C GLY A 8 19.82 4.36 2.34
N SER A 9 19.84 4.89 3.30
CA SER A 9 18.82 5.45 3.83
C SER A 9 18.40 6.66 3.22
N GLU A 10 19.23 7.36 2.67
CA GLU A 10 18.82 8.57 2.18
C GLU A 10 18.12 8.37 0.93
N MET A 11 17.94 7.23 0.56
CA MET A 11 17.39 7.02 -0.60
C MET A 11 15.98 7.24 -0.76
N CYS A 12 15.26 7.54 0.25
CA CYS A 12 13.88 7.77 0.11
C CYS A 12 13.54 8.66 -1.02
N ILE A 13 14.37 9.63 -1.31
CA ILE A 13 14.12 10.55 -2.30
C ILE A 13 14.22 10.01 -3.64
N ARG A 14 15.18 9.24 -3.91
CA ARG A 14 15.32 8.71 -5.15
C ARG A 14 15.05 7.29 -5.16
N ASP A 15 14.74 6.70 -4.04
CA ASP A 15 14.50 5.31 -3.94
C ASP A 15 13.16 4.98 -4.47
N ARG A 16 13.10 4.15 -5.45
CA ARG A 16 11.90 3.77 -5.97
C ARG A 16 11.44 2.52 -5.39
N TYR A 17 12.08 1.97 -4.39
CA TYR A 17 11.72 0.68 -3.84
C TYR A 17 11.11 0.78 -2.50
N SER A 18 10.08 0.01 -2.28
CA SER A 18 9.49 -0.15 -0.96
C SER A 18 9.63 -1.59 -0.57
N GLU A 19 9.81 -1.84 0.70
CA GLU A 19 9.87 -3.20 1.17
C GLU A 19 8.48 -3.75 1.35
N SER A 20 8.35 -5.04 1.24
CA SER A 20 7.08 -5.68 1.53
C SER A 20 7.00 -6.04 2.99
N LEU A 21 5.86 -5.78 3.60
CA LEU A 21 5.59 -6.29 4.94
C LEU A 21 5.25 -7.75 4.80
N LYS A 22 5.92 -8.58 5.59
CA LYS A 22 5.70 -10.00 5.50
C LYS A 22 5.34 -10.65 6.81
N LYS A 23 5.75 -10.05 7.92
CA LYS A 23 5.52 -10.67 9.21
C LYS A 23 4.19 -10.27 9.79
N ASN A 24 3.50 -11.24 10.34
CA ASN A 24 2.25 -10.97 11.00
C ASN A 24 2.37 -9.90 12.05
N ARG A 25 3.48 -9.90 12.76
CA ARG A 25 3.68 -8.93 13.79
C ARG A 25 3.66 -7.51 13.26
N ASP A 26 4.27 -7.31 12.10
CA ASP A 26 4.29 -5.98 11.50
C ASP A 26 2.90 -5.55 11.08
N PHE A 27 2.12 -6.46 10.50
CA PHE A 27 0.74 -6.15 10.14
C PHE A 27 -0.06 -5.79 11.38
N GLN A 28 0.11 -6.54 12.45
CA GLN A 28 -0.65 -6.28 13.66
C GLN A 28 -0.32 -4.92 14.26
N LEU A 29 0.94 -4.54 14.21
CA LEU A 29 1.32 -3.23 14.71
C LEU A 29 0.68 -2.11 13.91
N VAL A 30 0.62 -2.26 12.61
CA VAL A 30 0.00 -1.24 11.78
C VAL A 30 -1.49 -1.17 12.07
N TYR A 31 -2.13 -2.32 12.27
CA TYR A 31 -3.55 -2.33 12.60
C TYR A 31 -3.82 -1.66 13.94
N LYS A 32 -2.95 -1.88 14.91
CA LYS A 32 -3.18 -1.33 16.24
C LYS A 32 -2.83 0.14 16.34
N GLN A 33 -1.75 0.53 15.71
CA GLN A 33 -1.19 1.85 15.94
C GLN A 33 -1.41 2.81 14.79
N GLY A 34 -1.82 2.29 13.65
CA GLY A 34 -1.98 3.12 12.47
C GLY A 34 -3.34 3.77 12.41
N THR A 35 -3.45 4.69 11.48
CA THR A 35 -4.72 5.32 11.15
C THR A 35 -5.28 4.62 9.94
N SER A 36 -6.59 4.46 9.88
CA SER A 36 -7.18 3.80 8.73
C SER A 36 -8.26 4.65 8.10
N PHE A 37 -8.38 4.51 6.81
CA PHE A 37 -9.49 5.04 6.05
C PHE A 37 -9.93 3.96 5.08
N ALA A 38 -11.16 4.03 4.65
CA ALA A 38 -11.69 3.05 3.73
C ALA A 38 -12.48 3.75 2.64
N ASN A 39 -12.52 3.13 1.48
CA ASN A 39 -13.45 3.56 0.47
C ASN A 39 -14.17 2.32 -0.04
N ARG A 40 -14.77 2.43 -1.21
CA ARG A 40 -15.60 1.37 -1.71
C ARG A 40 -14.86 0.07 -1.93
N PHE A 41 -13.62 0.16 -2.38
CA PHE A 41 -12.89 -1.03 -2.80
C PHE A 41 -11.77 -1.45 -1.88
N LEU A 42 -11.19 -0.51 -1.16
CA LEU A 42 -9.98 -0.78 -0.38
C LEU A 42 -10.06 -0.15 1.00
N VAL A 43 -9.30 -0.72 1.92
CA VAL A 43 -9.07 -0.12 3.22
C VAL A 43 -7.57 0.07 3.32
N MET A 44 -7.12 1.22 3.80
CA MET A 44 -5.70 1.48 3.95
C MET A 44 -5.38 1.89 5.36
N TYR A 45 -4.42 1.21 5.96
CA TYR A 45 -3.88 1.56 7.27
C TYR A 45 -2.50 2.14 7.06
N VAL A 46 -2.18 3.20 7.75
CA VAL A 46 -0.87 3.84 7.62
C VAL A 46 -0.31 4.13 8.99
N LYS A 47 0.97 3.81 9.18
CA LYS A 47 1.67 4.06 10.41
C LYS A 47 3.05 4.55 10.06
N LYS A 48 3.52 5.60 10.74
CA LYS A 48 4.89 6.08 10.52
C LYS A 48 5.88 5.07 11.07
N ASN A 49 6.94 4.82 10.34
CA ASN A 49 7.89 3.80 10.75
C ASN A 49 9.29 4.32 11.04
N GLN A 50 9.57 5.55 10.68
CA GLN A 50 10.87 6.17 10.96
C GLN A 50 12.04 5.45 10.30
N LEU A 51 11.76 4.72 9.24
CA LEU A 51 12.82 3.98 8.57
C LEU A 51 13.39 4.70 7.35
N GLY A 52 12.77 5.77 6.95
CA GLY A 52 13.23 6.49 5.77
C GLY A 52 12.76 5.87 4.47
N ARG A 53 11.98 4.82 4.55
CA ARG A 53 11.42 4.20 3.36
C ARG A 53 10.08 3.61 3.71
N ASN A 54 9.30 3.32 2.71
CA ASN A 54 7.99 2.75 2.93
C ASN A 54 8.05 1.24 2.97
N ARG A 55 7.15 0.65 3.73
CA ARG A 55 6.91 -0.78 3.66
C ARG A 55 5.45 -0.97 3.32
N ILE A 56 5.17 -1.86 2.40
CA ILE A 56 3.80 -2.05 1.97
C ILE A 56 3.38 -3.49 2.17
N GLY A 57 2.20 -3.66 2.73
CA GLY A 57 1.60 -4.98 2.89
C GLY A 57 0.27 -4.99 2.20
N ILE A 58 -0.07 -6.09 1.58
CA ILE A 58 -1.33 -6.22 0.87
C ILE A 58 -2.02 -7.46 1.40
N SER A 59 -3.28 -7.30 1.77
CA SER A 59 -4.05 -8.39 2.32
C SER A 59 -5.34 -8.54 1.54
N VAL A 60 -5.60 -9.75 1.06
CA VAL A 60 -6.84 -10.04 0.37
C VAL A 60 -7.42 -11.29 0.99
N SER A 61 -8.57 -11.16 1.65
CA SER A 61 -9.11 -12.28 2.40
C SER A 61 -9.80 -13.27 1.49
N LYS A 62 -10.04 -14.46 2.02
CA LYS A 62 -10.73 -15.49 1.28
C LYS A 62 -12.15 -15.10 0.93
N LYS A 63 -12.72 -14.16 1.63
CA LYS A 63 -14.07 -13.71 1.34
C LYS A 63 -14.18 -13.03 -0.01
N VAL A 64 -13.08 -12.50 -0.51
CA VAL A 64 -13.09 -11.82 -1.79
C VAL A 64 -13.20 -12.80 -2.94
N GLY A 65 -12.52 -13.94 -2.83
CA GLY A 65 -12.59 -14.92 -3.89
C GLY A 65 -11.54 -16.01 -3.69
N ASN A 66 -11.41 -16.85 -4.68
CA ASN A 66 -10.44 -17.94 -4.61
C ASN A 66 -9.02 -17.42 -4.79
N SER A 67 -8.06 -18.31 -4.79
CA SER A 67 -6.66 -17.87 -4.82
C SER A 67 -6.30 -17.14 -6.10
N VAL A 68 -6.91 -17.51 -7.22
CA VAL A 68 -6.63 -16.81 -8.48
C VAL A 68 -7.11 -15.36 -8.39
N VAL A 69 -8.32 -15.15 -7.88
CA VAL A 69 -8.87 -13.82 -7.73
C VAL A 69 -8.04 -13.01 -6.76
N ARG A 70 -7.66 -13.63 -5.65
CA ARG A 70 -6.89 -12.91 -4.63
C ARG A 70 -5.53 -12.50 -5.14
N HIS A 71 -4.85 -13.37 -5.86
CA HIS A 71 -3.54 -13.04 -6.41
C HIS A 71 -3.65 -11.93 -7.45
N HIS A 72 -4.70 -11.99 -8.26
CA HIS A 72 -4.91 -10.96 -9.27
C HIS A 72 -5.11 -9.59 -8.63
N LEU A 73 -5.94 -9.52 -7.59
CA LEU A 73 -6.16 -8.24 -6.91
C LEU A 73 -4.90 -7.75 -6.22
N ALA A 74 -4.17 -8.63 -5.57
CA ALA A 74 -2.94 -8.23 -4.91
C ALA A 74 -1.96 -7.67 -5.93
N ARG A 75 -1.92 -8.26 -7.10
CA ARG A 75 -1.05 -7.78 -8.16
C ARG A 75 -1.48 -6.41 -8.66
N LEU A 76 -2.78 -6.20 -8.84
CA LEU A 76 -3.25 -4.88 -9.27
C LEU A 76 -2.91 -3.82 -8.25
N ILE A 77 -3.07 -4.11 -6.97
CA ILE A 77 -2.75 -3.16 -5.93
C ILE A 77 -1.25 -2.87 -5.93
N ARG A 78 -0.46 -3.91 -6.03
CA ARG A 78 1.00 -3.75 -6.01
C ARG A 78 1.48 -2.94 -7.20
N GLU A 79 0.92 -3.20 -8.38
CA GLU A 79 1.32 -2.46 -9.57
C GLU A 79 0.90 -1.01 -9.50
N SER A 80 -0.29 -0.76 -8.98
CA SER A 80 -0.73 0.62 -8.87
C SER A 80 0.15 1.37 -7.87
N TYR A 81 0.52 0.74 -6.76
CA TYR A 81 1.41 1.37 -5.82
C TYR A 81 2.78 1.64 -6.45
N ARG A 82 3.32 0.68 -7.16
CA ARG A 82 4.65 0.85 -7.76
C ARG A 82 4.68 1.98 -8.77
N LEU A 83 3.63 2.12 -9.54
CA LEU A 83 3.62 3.17 -10.54
C LEU A 83 3.52 4.55 -9.92
N HIS A 84 3.00 4.64 -8.69
CA HIS A 84 2.85 5.91 -8.02
C HIS A 84 3.74 6.04 -6.79
N GLU A 85 4.71 5.15 -6.68
CA GLU A 85 5.52 5.08 -5.47
C GLU A 85 6.20 6.39 -5.15
N GLU A 86 6.65 7.08 -6.15
CA GLU A 86 7.33 8.35 -5.95
C GLU A 86 6.42 9.44 -5.45
N GLU A 87 5.13 9.27 -5.61
CA GLU A 87 4.17 10.28 -5.16
C GLU A 87 3.86 10.14 -3.69
N PHE A 88 4.23 9.02 -3.08
CA PHE A 88 3.94 8.81 -1.67
C PHE A 88 5.10 9.32 -0.83
N GLN A 89 4.76 9.85 0.33
CA GLN A 89 5.80 10.27 1.26
C GLN A 89 6.52 9.06 1.82
N CYS A 90 7.70 9.28 2.31
CA CYS A 90 8.53 8.19 2.82
C CYS A 90 8.33 7.97 4.30
N GLY A 91 8.74 6.80 4.75
CA GLY A 91 8.73 6.52 6.17
C GLY A 91 7.41 6.02 6.70
N MET A 92 6.66 5.32 5.85
CA MET A 92 5.36 4.82 6.26
C MET A 92 5.29 3.33 6.10
N ASP A 93 4.59 2.68 7.03
CA ASP A 93 4.13 1.32 6.84
C ASP A 93 2.69 1.42 6.35
N VAL A 94 2.42 0.90 5.19
CA VAL A 94 1.11 0.99 4.58
C VAL A 94 0.57 -0.41 4.39
N VAL A 95 -0.62 -0.67 4.88
CA VAL A 95 -1.28 -1.95 4.63
C VAL A 95 -2.56 -1.68 3.87
N VAL A 96 -2.71 -2.32 2.74
CA VAL A 96 -3.88 -2.16 1.90
C VAL A 96 -4.66 -3.47 1.93
N ILE A 97 -5.93 -3.38 2.25
CA ILE A 97 -6.80 -4.53 2.34
C ILE A 97 -7.85 -4.39 1.26
N ALA A 98 -8.00 -5.43 0.44
CA ALA A 98 -9.03 -5.41 -0.59
C ALA A 98 -10.36 -5.80 0.02
N ARG A 99 -11.38 -5.02 -0.29
CA ARG A 99 -12.73 -5.34 0.15
C ARG A 99 -13.40 -6.25 -0.85
N VAL A 100 -14.49 -6.88 -0.44
CA VAL A 100 -15.21 -7.79 -1.31
C VAL A 100 -15.63 -7.09 -2.60
N ASN A 101 -15.98 -5.82 -2.52
CA ASN A 101 -16.39 -5.06 -3.68
C ASN A 101 -15.30 -4.92 -4.74
N ALA A 102 -14.06 -5.19 -4.37
CA ALA A 102 -12.96 -5.07 -5.32
C ALA A 102 -12.86 -6.27 -6.26
N LYS A 103 -13.67 -7.28 -6.06
CA LYS A 103 -13.48 -8.55 -6.76
C LYS A 103 -13.39 -8.43 -8.27
N ASN A 104 -14.21 -7.61 -8.87
CA ASN A 104 -14.20 -7.48 -10.32
C ASN A 104 -13.70 -6.13 -10.81
N CYS A 105 -12.89 -5.47 -9.99
CA CYS A 105 -12.41 -4.15 -10.37
C CYS A 105 -11.34 -4.23 -11.43
N THR A 106 -11.32 -3.22 -12.27
CA THR A 106 -10.22 -3.07 -13.22
C THR A 106 -9.03 -2.43 -12.53
N TYR A 107 -7.90 -2.45 -13.21
CA TYR A 107 -6.70 -1.78 -12.70
C TYR A 107 -7.01 -0.30 -12.39
N PHE A 108 -7.73 0.37 -13.28
CA PHE A 108 -7.97 1.80 -13.09
C PHE A 108 -8.85 2.08 -11.88
N GLU A 109 -9.78 1.19 -11.58
CA GLU A 109 -10.60 1.34 -10.40
C GLU A 109 -9.76 1.15 -9.13
N ILE A 110 -8.87 0.18 -9.15
CA ILE A 110 -7.99 -0.05 -8.01
C ILE A 110 -7.01 1.11 -7.85
N GLU A 111 -6.46 1.60 -8.95
CA GLU A 111 -5.56 2.72 -8.91
C GLU A 111 -6.23 3.95 -8.31
N GLY A 112 -7.43 4.25 -8.78
CA GLY A 112 -8.16 5.39 -8.24
C GLY A 112 -8.45 5.25 -6.77
N ALA A 113 -8.83 4.04 -6.35
CA ALA A 113 -9.12 3.79 -4.94
C ALA A 113 -7.87 3.96 -4.08
N LEU A 114 -6.74 3.46 -4.56
CA LEU A 114 -5.49 3.57 -3.81
C LEU A 114 -5.07 5.02 -3.64
N LEU A 115 -5.12 5.79 -4.72
CA LEU A 115 -4.72 7.19 -4.66
C LEU A 115 -5.68 8.01 -3.81
N HIS A 116 -6.95 7.69 -3.87
CA HIS A 116 -7.93 8.36 -3.03
C HIS A 116 -7.60 8.16 -1.54
N LEU A 117 -7.26 6.93 -1.17
CA LEU A 117 -6.91 6.67 0.22
C LEU A 117 -5.60 7.36 0.59
N GLY A 118 -4.67 7.44 -0.33
CA GLY A 118 -3.44 8.18 -0.09
C GLY A 118 -3.72 9.64 0.21
N LYS A 119 -4.66 10.24 -0.50
CA LYS A 119 -5.04 11.61 -0.24
C LYS A 119 -5.72 11.77 1.11
N LEU A 120 -6.58 10.82 1.47
CA LEU A 120 -7.24 10.89 2.76
C LEU A 120 -6.25 10.80 3.91
N HIS A 121 -5.19 10.04 3.74
CA HIS A 121 -4.15 9.92 4.76
C HIS A 121 -3.15 11.05 4.72
N HIS A 122 -3.21 11.90 3.71
CA HIS A 122 -2.26 12.99 3.51
C HIS A 122 -0.84 12.48 3.36
N ILE A 123 -0.68 11.34 2.71
CA ILE A 123 0.64 10.77 2.51
C ILE A 123 1.14 10.90 1.08
N LEU A 124 0.35 11.46 0.21
CA LEU A 124 0.85 11.78 -1.12
C LEU A 124 1.58 13.10 -1.06
N LYS A 125 2.66 13.18 -1.79
CA LYS A 125 3.41 14.43 -1.84
C LYS A 125 2.55 15.48 -2.51
N GLU A 126 2.68 16.70 -2.01
CA GLU A 126 1.94 17.73 -2.60
C GLU A 126 2.43 18.04 -3.92
N THR A 127 1.55 18.22 -4.86
CA THR A 127 2.02 18.64 -6.11
C THR A 127 1.55 19.97 -6.31
N GLU A 128 2.06 20.60 -6.85
CA GLU A 128 1.73 21.83 -7.01
C GLU A 128 0.72 21.99 -7.73
N LYS A 129 0.11 22.08 -7.89
CA LYS A 129 -0.87 22.18 -8.50
C LYS A 129 -1.20 22.86 -8.74
#